data_43e99a1e7673e8cee147f7e5e3401431
#
_entry.id   43e99a1e7673e8cee147f7e5e3401431
#
_cell.length_a   1.000
_cell.length_b   1.000
_cell.length_c   1.000
_cell.angle_alpha   90.00
_cell.angle_beta   90.00
_cell.angle_gamma   90.00
#
_symmetry.space_group_name_H-M   'P 1'
#
loop_
_entity.id
_entity.type
_entity.pdbx_description
1 polymer ?
#
loop_
_entity_poly.entity_id
_entity_poly.type
_entity_poly.pdbx_seq_one_letter_code
_entity_poly.pdbx_strand_id
1 'polypeptide(L)'
;MPSARARPVLVAVVAALLPVACHATPRPLPEPAPVRPQWQPVDLALPAGATGRPVLRDVARCAGRWYVVGGLVDPAGETRPAAWSSSDGVTWSPIPVRAQTFYGRQHVLYAVACRDDGMAALGAKTGGVHGNPRTGTWVWRPGGPLREISAAFELFGGPRAVSASRLAAGPAGWLVAGARADGAAVWSSPDAEGFVLREGVAELAGDGRGRTAAYDVAAVGPGWLVVGSLLPPGGTSRTPLSWFSADGRVWRRVALPMPAGTSGAAERVVPADGGPVAVGPVGDRFAVWRGCDDCGSPSAGSAGAAQGWRRVGGFGSAGPGVSSVDALAASGGRLVAVTGDGAQRRLWMSRDGGASWLPVITPVPVPDGGDAALTVAVRDDGLLVVADDGKTSRAWWGALSAVDR
;
A
#
# COMPACT_ATOMS: atom_id res chain seq x y z
N MET A 1 5.72 72.56 72.06
CA MET A 1 4.87 71.88 71.11
C MET A 1 5.31 72.30 69.72
N PRO A 2 6.00 71.41 68.99
CA PRO A 2 6.34 71.72 67.59
C PRO A 2 5.46 70.92 66.64
N SER A 3 4.94 71.59 65.65
CA SER A 3 4.11 71.09 64.54
C SER A 3 4.89 70.30 63.50
N ALA A 4 4.43 69.16 63.20
CA ALA A 4 4.96 68.28 62.14
C ALA A 4 4.49 68.75 60.78
N ARG A 5 5.40 69.10 59.89
CA ARG A 5 5.12 69.35 58.46
C ARG A 5 5.15 68.08 57.67
N ALA A 6 4.02 67.74 57.05
CA ALA A 6 3.91 66.63 56.08
C ALA A 6 4.55 67.00 54.72
N ARG A 7 5.43 66.14 54.18
CA ARG A 7 5.98 66.26 52.83
C ARG A 7 5.12 65.44 51.85
N PRO A 8 4.76 65.96 50.68
CA PRO A 8 4.09 65.12 49.65
C PRO A 8 5.11 64.22 48.93
N VAL A 9 4.77 62.96 48.84
CA VAL A 9 5.48 61.97 48.02
C VAL A 9 4.90 62.01 46.61
N LEU A 10 5.73 62.40 45.65
CA LEU A 10 5.41 62.39 44.23
C LEU A 10 5.59 60.91 43.71
N VAL A 11 4.53 60.24 43.38
CA VAL A 11 4.57 58.92 42.71
C VAL A 11 4.63 59.19 41.22
N ALA A 12 5.79 58.91 40.60
CA ALA A 12 5.96 58.94 39.16
C ALA A 12 5.47 57.55 38.59
N VAL A 13 4.36 57.58 37.86
CA VAL A 13 3.86 56.41 37.09
C VAL A 13 4.65 56.39 35.80
N VAL A 14 5.57 55.43 35.66
CA VAL A 14 6.24 55.09 34.41
C VAL A 14 5.33 54.17 33.62
N ALA A 15 4.66 54.67 32.58
CA ALA A 15 3.91 53.86 31.62
C ALA A 15 4.90 53.15 30.69
N ALA A 16 5.12 51.86 30.92
CA ALA A 16 5.89 51.02 30.01
C ALA A 16 5.03 50.69 28.75
N LEU A 17 5.36 51.31 27.64
CA LEU A 17 4.85 50.96 26.32
C LEU A 17 5.50 49.63 25.87
N LEU A 18 4.80 48.53 26.04
CA LEU A 18 5.20 47.24 25.44
C LEU A 18 4.91 47.28 23.93
N PRO A 19 5.89 46.99 23.07
CA PRO A 19 5.62 46.84 21.63
C PRO A 19 4.78 45.60 21.42
N VAL A 20 3.57 45.74 20.88
CA VAL A 20 2.75 44.65 20.36
C VAL A 20 3.45 44.16 19.10
N ALA A 21 4.24 43.10 19.24
CA ALA A 21 4.78 42.39 18.10
C ALA A 21 3.60 41.71 17.40
N CYS A 22 3.19 42.26 16.26
CA CYS A 22 2.29 41.56 15.34
C CYS A 22 2.99 40.28 14.86
N HIS A 23 2.65 39.16 15.46
CA HIS A 23 3.00 37.86 14.94
C HIS A 23 2.18 37.70 13.64
N ALA A 24 2.81 37.97 12.49
CA ALA A 24 2.25 37.61 11.21
C ALA A 24 2.12 36.08 11.19
N THR A 25 0.89 35.58 11.24
CA THR A 25 0.62 34.15 11.01
C THR A 25 1.23 33.78 9.67
N PRO A 26 2.11 32.77 9.60
CA PRO A 26 2.68 32.34 8.33
C PRO A 26 1.53 32.03 7.36
N ARG A 27 1.52 32.76 6.23
CA ARG A 27 0.54 32.48 5.17
C ARG A 27 0.78 31.07 4.70
N PRO A 28 -0.23 30.15 4.69
CA PRO A 28 -0.07 28.82 4.17
C PRO A 28 0.52 28.92 2.76
N LEU A 29 1.57 28.17 2.48
CA LEU A 29 2.09 28.08 1.13
C LEU A 29 0.95 27.57 0.24
N PRO A 30 0.75 28.16 -0.96
CA PRO A 30 -0.29 27.69 -1.86
C PRO A 30 -0.08 26.20 -2.14
N GLU A 31 -1.15 25.39 -2.03
CA GLU A 31 -1.09 24.00 -2.40
C GLU A 31 -0.61 23.88 -3.85
N PRO A 32 0.30 22.94 -4.14
CA PRO A 32 0.80 22.76 -5.50
C PRO A 32 -0.37 22.40 -6.43
N ALA A 33 -0.33 22.92 -7.66
CA ALA A 33 -1.36 22.65 -8.64
C ALA A 33 -1.50 21.14 -8.91
N PRO A 34 -2.71 20.58 -8.90
CA PRO A 34 -2.91 19.17 -9.10
C PRO A 34 -2.60 18.75 -10.55
N VAL A 35 -2.08 17.55 -10.70
CA VAL A 35 -1.95 16.89 -12.01
C VAL A 35 -3.35 16.52 -12.53
N ARG A 36 -3.62 16.79 -13.80
CA ARG A 36 -4.89 16.55 -14.47
C ARG A 36 -4.72 15.65 -15.69
N PRO A 37 -4.62 14.30 -15.52
CA PRO A 37 -4.52 13.40 -16.66
C PRO A 37 -5.76 13.50 -17.56
N GLN A 38 -5.57 13.25 -18.85
CA GLN A 38 -6.69 13.07 -19.75
C GLN A 38 -7.24 11.65 -19.62
N TRP A 39 -8.29 11.52 -18.81
CA TRP A 39 -8.89 10.23 -18.50
C TRP A 39 -9.76 9.73 -19.65
N GLN A 40 -9.51 8.49 -20.07
CA GLN A 40 -10.31 7.74 -21.01
C GLN A 40 -10.84 6.46 -20.34
N PRO A 41 -12.14 6.17 -20.40
CA PRO A 41 -12.66 4.94 -19.88
C PRO A 41 -12.09 3.75 -20.65
N VAL A 42 -11.76 2.70 -19.90
CA VAL A 42 -11.29 1.42 -20.45
C VAL A 42 -12.44 0.43 -20.39
N ASP A 43 -12.76 -0.20 -21.50
CA ASP A 43 -13.79 -1.23 -21.55
C ASP A 43 -13.20 -2.57 -21.14
N LEU A 44 -13.73 -3.13 -20.06
CA LEU A 44 -13.43 -4.48 -19.59
C LEU A 44 -14.63 -5.39 -19.92
N ALA A 45 -14.61 -5.94 -21.12
CA ALA A 45 -15.69 -6.84 -21.57
C ALA A 45 -15.92 -7.97 -20.59
N LEU A 46 -17.17 -8.28 -20.29
CA LEU A 46 -17.51 -9.41 -19.41
C LEU A 46 -17.12 -10.74 -20.09
N PRO A 47 -16.71 -11.75 -19.32
CA PRO A 47 -16.55 -13.10 -19.85
C PRO A 47 -17.82 -13.60 -20.55
N ALA A 48 -17.68 -14.35 -21.63
CA ALA A 48 -18.82 -14.85 -22.40
C ALA A 48 -19.85 -15.57 -21.50
N GLY A 49 -21.12 -15.16 -21.63
CA GLY A 49 -22.23 -15.70 -20.82
C GLY A 49 -22.23 -15.22 -19.36
N ALA A 50 -21.33 -14.37 -18.96
CA ALA A 50 -21.30 -13.83 -17.61
C ALA A 50 -22.28 -12.67 -17.48
N THR A 51 -22.97 -12.62 -16.34
CA THR A 51 -23.85 -11.53 -15.92
C THR A 51 -23.35 -10.92 -14.62
N GLY A 52 -23.81 -9.72 -14.27
CA GLY A 52 -23.44 -9.06 -13.03
C GLY A 52 -22.54 -7.85 -13.23
N ARG A 53 -22.23 -7.19 -12.14
CA ARG A 53 -21.39 -5.99 -12.08
C ARG A 53 -19.93 -6.37 -11.79
N PRO A 54 -18.95 -5.78 -12.46
CA PRO A 54 -17.56 -5.92 -12.05
C PRO A 54 -17.31 -5.37 -10.65
N VAL A 55 -16.39 -5.99 -9.93
CA VAL A 55 -15.85 -5.59 -8.64
C VAL A 55 -14.34 -5.67 -8.77
N LEU A 56 -13.71 -4.59 -9.25
CA LEU A 56 -12.28 -4.56 -9.54
C LEU A 56 -11.50 -4.21 -8.28
N ARG A 57 -10.33 -4.83 -8.06
CA ARG A 57 -9.59 -4.69 -6.81
C ARG A 57 -8.11 -4.38 -6.98
N ASP A 58 -7.45 -4.92 -7.99
CA ASP A 58 -6.01 -4.71 -8.14
C ASP A 58 -5.57 -4.75 -9.60
N VAL A 59 -4.40 -4.16 -9.87
CA VAL A 59 -3.80 -4.06 -11.19
C VAL A 59 -2.30 -4.28 -11.10
N ALA A 60 -1.75 -5.05 -12.05
CA ALA A 60 -0.31 -5.24 -12.20
C ALA A 60 0.11 -5.09 -13.66
N ARG A 61 1.40 -4.73 -13.86
CA ARG A 61 2.04 -4.67 -15.16
C ARG A 61 3.42 -5.29 -15.11
N CYS A 62 3.71 -6.22 -15.98
CA CYS A 62 5.05 -6.76 -16.21
C CYS A 62 5.21 -7.34 -17.59
N ALA A 63 6.44 -7.40 -18.09
CA ALA A 63 6.79 -7.88 -19.43
C ALA A 63 5.92 -7.27 -20.55
N GLY A 64 5.54 -5.99 -20.40
CA GLY A 64 4.69 -5.30 -21.37
C GLY A 64 3.19 -5.64 -21.31
N ARG A 65 2.76 -6.56 -20.44
CA ARG A 65 1.38 -6.99 -20.27
C ARG A 65 0.76 -6.41 -19.02
N TRP A 66 -0.51 -6.09 -19.09
CA TRP A 66 -1.33 -5.58 -18.00
C TRP A 66 -2.32 -6.64 -17.54
N TYR A 67 -2.61 -6.62 -16.25
CA TYR A 67 -3.59 -7.49 -15.62
C TYR A 67 -4.45 -6.67 -14.68
N VAL A 68 -5.77 -6.87 -14.77
CA VAL A 68 -6.74 -6.36 -13.79
C VAL A 68 -7.43 -7.55 -13.16
N VAL A 69 -7.56 -7.56 -11.86
CA VAL A 69 -8.22 -8.63 -11.13
C VAL A 69 -9.33 -8.10 -10.22
N GLY A 70 -10.27 -8.98 -9.94
CA GLY A 70 -11.41 -8.67 -9.09
C GLY A 70 -12.43 -9.79 -9.08
N GLY A 71 -13.68 -9.43 -9.23
CA GLY A 71 -14.78 -10.36 -9.33
C GLY A 71 -15.95 -9.77 -10.12
N LEU A 72 -16.98 -10.56 -10.21
CA LEU A 72 -18.33 -10.14 -10.63
C LEU A 72 -19.28 -10.38 -9.48
N VAL A 73 -20.21 -9.46 -9.23
CA VAL A 73 -21.29 -9.62 -8.28
C VAL A 73 -22.61 -9.65 -9.05
N ASP A 74 -23.40 -10.64 -8.79
CA ASP A 74 -24.72 -10.78 -9.39
C ASP A 74 -25.81 -10.00 -8.64
N PRO A 75 -27.05 -9.90 -9.13
CA PRO A 75 -28.12 -9.22 -8.45
C PRO A 75 -28.51 -9.80 -7.08
N ALA A 76 -28.16 -11.06 -6.81
CA ALA A 76 -28.37 -11.70 -5.51
C ALA A 76 -27.25 -11.39 -4.50
N GLY A 77 -26.18 -10.71 -4.94
CA GLY A 77 -25.01 -10.40 -4.12
C GLY A 77 -23.96 -11.52 -4.10
N GLU A 78 -24.13 -12.59 -4.88
CA GLU A 78 -23.14 -13.64 -4.99
C GLU A 78 -21.97 -13.19 -5.88
N THR A 79 -20.76 -13.46 -5.39
CA THR A 79 -19.53 -13.07 -6.08
C THR A 79 -18.91 -14.25 -6.81
N ARG A 80 -18.12 -13.95 -7.85
CA ARG A 80 -17.28 -14.92 -8.56
C ARG A 80 -16.00 -14.26 -9.04
N PRO A 81 -14.86 -14.98 -9.12
CA PRO A 81 -13.60 -14.41 -9.54
C PRO A 81 -13.63 -13.98 -11.02
N ALA A 82 -12.94 -12.88 -11.31
CA ALA A 82 -12.78 -12.38 -12.67
C ALA A 82 -11.41 -11.73 -12.83
N ALA A 83 -10.84 -11.83 -14.03
CA ALA A 83 -9.58 -11.23 -14.39
C ALA A 83 -9.56 -10.87 -15.88
N TRP A 84 -8.78 -9.87 -16.22
CA TRP A 84 -8.58 -9.38 -17.58
C TRP A 84 -7.10 -9.16 -17.85
N SER A 85 -6.70 -9.29 -19.11
CA SER A 85 -5.35 -8.95 -19.55
C SER A 85 -5.37 -8.07 -20.80
N SER A 86 -4.32 -7.26 -20.95
CA SER A 86 -4.08 -6.42 -22.11
C SER A 86 -2.61 -6.40 -22.46
N SER A 87 -2.26 -6.31 -23.75
CA SER A 87 -0.88 -6.10 -24.22
C SER A 87 -0.55 -4.62 -24.41
N ASP A 88 -1.55 -3.75 -24.54
CA ASP A 88 -1.40 -2.33 -24.87
C ASP A 88 -1.95 -1.38 -23.78
N GLY A 89 -2.75 -1.92 -22.83
CA GLY A 89 -3.44 -1.15 -21.80
C GLY A 89 -4.77 -0.54 -22.27
N VAL A 90 -5.15 -0.73 -23.53
CA VAL A 90 -6.35 -0.16 -24.16
C VAL A 90 -7.35 -1.25 -24.51
N THR A 91 -6.88 -2.31 -25.16
CA THR A 91 -7.70 -3.46 -25.58
C THR A 91 -7.59 -4.56 -24.56
N TRP A 92 -8.71 -4.94 -23.95
CA TRP A 92 -8.74 -5.89 -22.86
C TRP A 92 -9.53 -7.14 -23.21
N SER A 93 -9.01 -8.27 -22.78
CA SER A 93 -9.66 -9.56 -22.93
C SER A 93 -9.87 -10.20 -21.57
N PRO A 94 -11.07 -10.75 -21.30
CA PRO A 94 -11.31 -11.52 -20.09
C PRO A 94 -10.46 -12.80 -20.12
N ILE A 95 -9.90 -13.16 -18.97
CA ILE A 95 -9.18 -14.41 -18.77
C ILE A 95 -10.19 -15.46 -18.30
N PRO A 96 -10.30 -16.63 -18.97
CA PRO A 96 -11.14 -17.70 -18.50
C PRO A 96 -10.74 -18.15 -17.08
N VAL A 97 -11.71 -18.38 -16.21
CA VAL A 97 -11.47 -18.72 -14.80
C VAL A 97 -11.88 -20.14 -14.52
N ARG A 98 -11.06 -20.88 -13.79
CA ARG A 98 -11.32 -22.25 -13.35
C ARG A 98 -11.14 -22.38 -11.83
N ALA A 99 -12.23 -22.25 -11.09
CA ALA A 99 -12.29 -22.51 -9.66
C ALA A 99 -12.36 -24.01 -9.39
N GLN A 100 -11.76 -24.46 -8.30
CA GLN A 100 -11.74 -25.86 -7.86
C GLN A 100 -12.61 -26.08 -6.63
N THR A 101 -12.61 -25.13 -5.70
CA THR A 101 -13.29 -25.26 -4.41
C THR A 101 -14.65 -24.55 -4.40
N PHE A 102 -15.47 -24.86 -3.40
CA PHE A 102 -16.73 -24.16 -3.17
C PHE A 102 -16.50 -22.66 -2.93
N TYR A 103 -15.55 -22.30 -2.09
CA TYR A 103 -15.23 -20.90 -1.80
C TYR A 103 -14.53 -20.22 -2.96
N GLY A 104 -13.66 -20.92 -3.69
CA GLY A 104 -12.99 -20.39 -4.86
C GLY A 104 -13.96 -19.89 -5.93
N ARG A 105 -15.10 -20.55 -6.11
CA ARG A 105 -16.16 -20.09 -7.02
C ARG A 105 -16.77 -18.74 -6.61
N GLN A 106 -16.56 -18.32 -5.36
CA GLN A 106 -17.11 -17.10 -4.79
C GLN A 106 -16.05 -16.05 -4.47
N HIS A 107 -14.77 -16.31 -4.79
CA HIS A 107 -13.70 -15.35 -4.51
C HIS A 107 -13.88 -14.06 -5.28
N VAL A 108 -13.50 -12.96 -4.62
CA VAL A 108 -13.07 -11.72 -5.26
C VAL A 108 -11.55 -11.69 -5.18
N LEU A 109 -10.86 -11.55 -6.32
CA LEU A 109 -9.41 -11.45 -6.38
C LEU A 109 -9.00 -10.05 -5.93
N TYR A 110 -8.12 -9.94 -4.91
CA TYR A 110 -7.84 -8.66 -4.27
C TYR A 110 -6.38 -8.21 -4.32
N ALA A 111 -5.47 -9.08 -4.74
CA ALA A 111 -4.07 -8.76 -4.96
C ALA A 111 -3.54 -9.54 -6.16
N VAL A 112 -2.72 -8.91 -7.00
CA VAL A 112 -2.11 -9.51 -8.17
C VAL A 112 -0.64 -9.14 -8.28
N ALA A 113 0.19 -10.11 -8.63
CA ALA A 113 1.55 -9.92 -9.08
C ALA A 113 1.79 -10.69 -10.36
N CYS A 114 2.78 -10.28 -11.12
CA CYS A 114 3.12 -10.96 -12.36
C CYS A 114 4.65 -11.08 -12.51
N ARG A 115 5.07 -12.08 -13.26
CA ARG A 115 6.46 -12.32 -13.66
C ARG A 115 6.47 -12.96 -15.02
N ASP A 116 7.42 -12.56 -15.85
CA ASP A 116 7.49 -13.00 -17.24
C ASP A 116 6.15 -12.69 -17.94
N ASP A 117 5.52 -13.69 -18.53
CA ASP A 117 4.23 -13.60 -19.19
C ASP A 117 3.06 -14.17 -18.38
N GLY A 118 3.31 -14.56 -17.10
CA GLY A 118 2.32 -15.13 -16.21
C GLY A 118 1.96 -14.24 -15.03
N MET A 119 0.86 -14.56 -14.34
CA MET A 119 0.47 -13.88 -13.11
C MET A 119 0.02 -14.85 -12.03
N ALA A 120 0.07 -14.40 -10.78
CA ALA A 120 -0.63 -15.01 -9.66
C ALA A 120 -1.46 -13.97 -8.92
N ALA A 121 -2.53 -14.42 -8.27
CA ALA A 121 -3.42 -13.57 -7.50
C ALA A 121 -3.82 -14.22 -6.17
N LEU A 122 -4.15 -13.38 -5.20
CA LEU A 122 -4.86 -13.77 -4.00
C LEU A 122 -6.35 -13.47 -4.19
N GLY A 123 -7.19 -14.39 -3.80
CA GLY A 123 -8.64 -14.21 -3.79
C GLY A 123 -9.21 -14.61 -2.45
N ALA A 124 -10.33 -14.01 -2.08
CA ALA A 124 -11.02 -14.35 -0.85
C ALA A 124 -12.53 -14.27 -1.00
N LYS A 125 -13.24 -15.11 -0.27
CA LYS A 125 -14.66 -14.92 0.07
C LYS A 125 -14.71 -14.39 1.49
N THR A 126 -15.29 -13.20 1.64
CA THR A 126 -15.57 -12.63 2.96
C THR A 126 -16.75 -13.33 3.62
N GLY A 127 -16.74 -13.39 4.94
CA GLY A 127 -17.77 -14.10 5.71
C GLY A 127 -17.32 -15.48 6.19
N GLY A 128 -18.19 -16.18 6.87
CA GLY A 128 -17.94 -17.45 7.54
C GLY A 128 -18.19 -17.34 9.03
N VAL A 129 -18.23 -18.47 9.74
CA VAL A 129 -18.66 -18.57 11.15
C VAL A 129 -17.86 -17.67 12.10
N HIS A 130 -16.63 -17.29 11.73
CA HIS A 130 -15.76 -16.44 12.55
C HIS A 130 -15.32 -15.15 11.82
N GLY A 131 -15.98 -14.79 10.70
CA GLY A 131 -15.61 -13.58 9.94
C GLY A 131 -14.28 -13.66 9.19
N ASN A 132 -13.51 -14.73 9.34
CA ASN A 132 -12.23 -14.89 8.67
C ASN A 132 -12.43 -15.13 7.16
N PRO A 133 -11.73 -14.38 6.29
CA PRO A 133 -11.83 -14.61 4.86
C PRO A 133 -11.33 -16.01 4.49
N ARG A 134 -11.99 -16.65 3.55
CA ARG A 134 -11.50 -17.87 2.91
C ARG A 134 -10.57 -17.48 1.79
N THR A 135 -9.29 -17.35 2.11
CA THR A 135 -8.26 -16.95 1.16
C THR A 135 -7.71 -18.13 0.39
N GLY A 136 -7.48 -17.94 -0.92
CA GLY A 136 -6.84 -18.89 -1.80
C GLY A 136 -5.96 -18.18 -2.84
N THR A 137 -5.13 -18.97 -3.49
CA THR A 137 -4.21 -18.51 -4.53
C THR A 137 -4.68 -18.95 -5.91
N TRP A 138 -4.34 -18.13 -6.90
CA TRP A 138 -4.72 -18.31 -8.29
C TRP A 138 -3.50 -18.11 -9.18
N VAL A 139 -3.37 -18.91 -10.23
CA VAL A 139 -2.26 -18.84 -11.18
C VAL A 139 -2.80 -18.83 -12.60
N TRP A 140 -2.28 -17.92 -13.40
CA TRP A 140 -2.52 -17.87 -14.83
C TRP A 140 -1.21 -17.97 -15.61
N ARG A 141 -1.26 -18.71 -16.70
CA ARG A 141 -0.21 -18.78 -17.72
C ARG A 141 -0.82 -18.59 -19.09
N PRO A 142 -0.08 -18.02 -20.07
CA PRO A 142 -0.58 -17.80 -21.43
C PRO A 142 -1.20 -19.04 -22.05
N GLY A 143 -2.35 -18.82 -22.70
CA GLY A 143 -3.09 -19.89 -23.39
C GLY A 143 -3.96 -20.77 -22.50
N GLY A 144 -3.89 -20.61 -21.17
CA GLY A 144 -4.71 -21.35 -20.22
C GLY A 144 -5.72 -20.49 -19.45
N PRO A 145 -6.56 -21.12 -18.62
CA PRO A 145 -7.41 -20.40 -17.68
C PRO A 145 -6.61 -19.94 -16.45
N LEU A 146 -7.12 -18.91 -15.77
CA LEU A 146 -6.74 -18.58 -14.39
C LEU A 146 -7.28 -19.70 -13.49
N ARG A 147 -6.37 -20.48 -12.91
CA ARG A 147 -6.70 -21.64 -12.06
C ARG A 147 -6.60 -21.30 -10.59
N GLU A 148 -7.59 -21.69 -9.81
CA GLU A 148 -7.43 -21.78 -8.37
C GLU A 148 -6.41 -22.88 -8.02
N ILE A 149 -5.56 -22.61 -7.05
CA ILE A 149 -4.62 -23.58 -6.51
C ILE A 149 -5.22 -24.14 -5.22
N SER A 150 -5.50 -25.42 -5.21
CA SER A 150 -6.00 -26.10 -4.01
C SER A 150 -4.90 -26.17 -2.96
N ALA A 151 -5.24 -25.79 -1.73
CA ALA A 151 -4.34 -25.83 -0.59
C ALA A 151 -5.09 -26.27 0.68
N ALA A 152 -4.36 -26.78 1.66
CA ALA A 152 -4.93 -27.04 2.97
C ALA A 152 -5.49 -25.76 3.59
N PHE A 153 -6.62 -25.87 4.28
CA PHE A 153 -7.29 -24.72 4.89
C PHE A 153 -6.37 -23.91 5.82
N GLU A 154 -5.52 -24.60 6.57
CA GLU A 154 -4.61 -24.01 7.53
C GLU A 154 -3.51 -23.15 6.89
N LEU A 155 -3.27 -23.31 5.59
CA LEU A 155 -2.24 -22.53 4.90
C LEU A 155 -2.50 -21.03 5.02
N PHE A 156 -3.71 -20.58 4.73
CA PHE A 156 -4.12 -19.17 4.86
C PHE A 156 -5.15 -18.94 5.96
N GLY A 157 -5.85 -19.96 6.38
CA GLY A 157 -6.92 -19.97 7.38
C GLY A 157 -6.49 -20.55 8.73
N GLY A 158 -7.48 -21.13 9.43
CA GLY A 158 -7.30 -21.71 10.74
C GLY A 158 -7.30 -20.70 11.89
N PRO A 159 -7.18 -21.16 13.14
CA PRO A 159 -7.31 -20.31 14.33
C PRO A 159 -6.17 -19.31 14.50
N ARG A 160 -5.07 -19.51 13.78
CA ARG A 160 -3.91 -18.61 13.83
C ARG A 160 -3.89 -17.59 12.67
N ALA A 161 -4.87 -17.61 11.77
CA ALA A 161 -4.95 -16.69 10.64
C ALA A 161 -5.27 -15.26 11.09
N VAL A 162 -4.55 -14.29 10.53
CA VAL A 162 -4.80 -12.86 10.71
C VAL A 162 -5.00 -12.18 9.36
N SER A 163 -4.00 -12.24 8.48
CA SER A 163 -4.11 -11.68 7.12
C SER A 163 -3.14 -12.36 6.15
N ALA A 164 -3.56 -12.43 4.89
CA ALA A 164 -2.67 -12.55 3.74
C ALA A 164 -2.85 -11.26 2.94
N SER A 165 -1.85 -10.37 2.95
CA SER A 165 -2.06 -8.97 2.59
C SER A 165 -1.76 -8.70 1.12
N ARG A 166 -0.54 -9.00 0.68
CA ARG A 166 -0.05 -8.70 -0.68
C ARG A 166 0.86 -9.82 -1.18
N LEU A 167 1.03 -9.84 -2.49
CA LEU A 167 1.80 -10.84 -3.23
C LEU A 167 2.81 -10.12 -4.12
N ALA A 168 4.03 -10.63 -4.18
CA ALA A 168 5.03 -10.20 -5.14
C ALA A 168 5.69 -11.38 -5.86
N ALA A 169 6.23 -11.10 -7.02
CA ALA A 169 7.04 -12.02 -7.81
C ALA A 169 8.45 -11.46 -7.99
N GLY A 170 9.44 -12.35 -8.03
CA GLY A 170 10.84 -11.97 -8.21
C GLY A 170 11.67 -13.15 -8.70
N PRO A 171 13.00 -12.98 -8.87
CA PRO A 171 13.88 -14.04 -9.33
C PRO A 171 13.83 -15.30 -8.47
N ALA A 172 13.62 -15.14 -7.15
CA ALA A 172 13.53 -16.25 -6.19
C ALA A 172 12.13 -16.93 -6.15
N GLY A 173 11.20 -16.56 -7.03
CA GLY A 173 9.84 -17.12 -7.05
C GLY A 173 8.77 -16.11 -6.65
N TRP A 174 7.89 -16.50 -5.74
CA TRP A 174 6.73 -15.74 -5.29
C TRP A 174 6.69 -15.66 -3.77
N LEU A 175 6.30 -14.51 -3.25
CA LEU A 175 6.16 -14.31 -1.82
C LEU A 175 4.86 -13.58 -1.50
N VAL A 176 4.10 -14.12 -0.55
CA VAL A 176 2.97 -13.44 0.08
C VAL A 176 3.41 -12.91 1.43
N ALA A 177 3.09 -11.66 1.73
CA ALA A 177 3.27 -11.06 3.05
C ALA A 177 1.93 -10.99 3.80
N GLY A 178 1.98 -11.13 5.12
CA GLY A 178 0.80 -11.02 5.96
C GLY A 178 1.12 -11.21 7.44
N ALA A 179 0.13 -11.65 8.21
CA ALA A 179 0.28 -11.87 9.64
C ALA A 179 -0.44 -13.15 10.10
N ARG A 180 0.13 -13.78 11.10
CA ARG A 180 -0.43 -14.88 11.86
C ARG A 180 -0.52 -14.50 13.34
N ALA A 181 -1.01 -15.37 14.18
CA ALA A 181 -1.14 -15.10 15.62
C ALA A 181 0.19 -14.65 16.27
N ASP A 182 1.33 -15.16 15.80
CA ASP A 182 2.67 -14.83 16.31
C ASP A 182 3.25 -13.53 15.75
N GLY A 183 2.55 -12.85 14.86
CA GLY A 183 3.02 -11.62 14.21
C GLY A 183 3.13 -11.75 12.69
N ALA A 184 4.06 -11.00 12.09
CA ALA A 184 4.30 -11.04 10.66
C ALA A 184 4.69 -12.45 10.20
N ALA A 185 4.17 -12.83 9.05
CA ALA A 185 4.39 -14.13 8.43
C ALA A 185 4.49 -13.97 6.91
N VAL A 186 5.12 -14.93 6.25
CA VAL A 186 5.23 -14.97 4.81
C VAL A 186 4.92 -16.38 4.29
N TRP A 187 4.49 -16.44 3.03
CA TRP A 187 4.31 -17.68 2.29
C TRP A 187 5.16 -17.59 1.03
N SER A 188 6.08 -18.52 0.84
CA SER A 188 6.97 -18.57 -0.30
C SER A 188 6.64 -19.71 -1.25
N SER A 189 6.78 -19.49 -2.55
CA SER A 189 6.59 -20.50 -3.58
C SER A 189 7.55 -20.26 -4.76
N PRO A 190 8.12 -21.30 -5.36
CA PRO A 190 8.94 -21.14 -6.57
C PRO A 190 8.10 -20.82 -7.82
N ASP A 191 6.84 -21.26 -7.88
CA ASP A 191 6.01 -21.31 -9.07
C ASP A 191 4.59 -20.72 -8.89
N ALA A 192 4.26 -20.22 -7.69
CA ALA A 192 2.94 -19.79 -7.22
C ALA A 192 1.91 -20.92 -7.06
N GLU A 193 2.28 -22.18 -7.23
CA GLU A 193 1.38 -23.33 -7.10
C GLU A 193 1.49 -24.00 -5.73
N GLY A 194 2.69 -24.11 -5.17
CA GLY A 194 2.92 -24.68 -3.84
C GLY A 194 3.49 -23.63 -2.86
N PHE A 195 2.64 -22.99 -2.07
CA PHE A 195 3.09 -22.07 -1.04
C PHE A 195 3.46 -22.78 0.25
N VAL A 196 4.56 -22.36 0.86
CA VAL A 196 5.03 -22.81 2.17
C VAL A 196 4.93 -21.67 3.16
N LEU A 197 4.12 -21.85 4.20
CA LEU A 197 3.98 -20.89 5.30
C LEU A 197 5.25 -20.87 6.17
N ARG A 198 5.67 -19.67 6.52
CA ARG A 198 6.72 -19.36 7.50
C ARG A 198 6.16 -18.39 8.53
N GLU A 199 5.72 -18.95 9.66
CA GLU A 199 5.27 -18.23 10.85
C GLU A 199 6.20 -18.53 12.03
N GLY A 200 6.26 -17.65 13.04
CA GLY A 200 7.14 -17.81 14.19
C GLY A 200 8.64 -17.68 13.88
N VAL A 201 8.99 -17.19 12.69
CA VAL A 201 10.39 -17.02 12.25
C VAL A 201 11.01 -15.85 13.01
N ALA A 202 12.22 -16.05 13.55
CA ALA A 202 12.97 -15.01 14.23
C ALA A 202 13.08 -13.74 13.39
N GLU A 203 13.09 -12.57 14.01
CA GLU A 203 13.06 -11.23 13.43
C GLU A 203 11.77 -10.89 12.68
N LEU A 204 11.09 -11.84 12.05
CA LEU A 204 9.82 -11.63 11.35
C LEU A 204 8.65 -11.58 12.33
N ALA A 205 8.52 -12.60 13.18
CA ALA A 205 7.46 -12.68 14.18
C ALA A 205 7.56 -11.63 15.30
N GLY A 206 6.52 -11.51 16.10
CA GLY A 206 6.53 -10.75 17.34
C GLY A 206 7.51 -11.32 18.37
N ASP A 207 7.95 -10.47 19.27
CA ASP A 207 8.85 -10.81 20.39
C ASP A 207 8.55 -9.93 21.61
N GLY A 208 9.45 -9.90 22.59
CA GLY A 208 9.30 -9.07 23.79
C GLY A 208 9.16 -7.55 23.51
N ARG A 209 9.53 -7.07 22.33
CA ARG A 209 9.35 -5.66 21.91
C ARG A 209 7.92 -5.40 21.42
N GLY A 210 7.19 -6.42 21.02
CA GLY A 210 5.81 -6.27 20.58
C GLY A 210 5.39 -7.21 19.46
N ARG A 211 4.18 -6.98 18.98
CA ARG A 211 3.55 -7.74 17.91
C ARG A 211 3.83 -7.09 16.55
N THR A 212 4.36 -7.85 15.63
CA THR A 212 4.63 -7.41 14.25
C THR A 212 3.44 -7.70 13.33
N ALA A 213 3.34 -6.96 12.21
CA ALA A 213 2.43 -7.25 11.11
C ALA A 213 3.09 -6.83 9.80
N ALA A 214 3.04 -7.68 8.77
CA ALA A 214 3.51 -7.38 7.43
C ALA A 214 2.34 -6.97 6.55
N TYR A 215 2.52 -5.93 5.75
CA TYR A 215 1.46 -5.34 4.92
C TYR A 215 1.73 -5.47 3.43
N ASP A 216 3.00 -5.39 3.02
CA ASP A 216 3.37 -5.47 1.62
C ASP A 216 4.75 -6.10 1.43
N VAL A 217 5.02 -6.50 0.19
CA VAL A 217 6.26 -7.16 -0.21
C VAL A 217 6.67 -6.75 -1.62
N ALA A 218 7.97 -6.58 -1.83
CA ALA A 218 8.57 -6.37 -3.14
C ALA A 218 9.80 -7.25 -3.33
N ALA A 219 10.09 -7.64 -4.56
CA ALA A 219 11.37 -8.22 -4.91
C ALA A 219 12.41 -7.10 -5.08
N VAL A 220 13.56 -7.24 -4.42
CA VAL A 220 14.67 -6.27 -4.49
C VAL A 220 15.96 -7.03 -4.76
N GLY A 221 16.57 -6.78 -5.92
CA GLY A 221 17.68 -7.60 -6.39
C GLY A 221 17.27 -9.09 -6.43
N PRO A 222 18.10 -10.01 -5.90
CA PRO A 222 17.74 -11.43 -5.83
C PRO A 222 16.81 -11.78 -4.66
N GLY A 223 16.56 -10.86 -3.73
CA GLY A 223 15.86 -11.11 -2.47
C GLY A 223 14.51 -10.43 -2.35
N TRP A 224 14.06 -10.36 -1.10
CA TRP A 224 12.72 -9.89 -0.72
C TRP A 224 12.81 -8.75 0.29
N LEU A 225 11.98 -7.77 0.10
CA LEU A 225 11.77 -6.68 1.04
C LEU A 225 10.29 -6.68 1.47
N VAL A 226 10.05 -6.83 2.75
CA VAL A 226 8.72 -6.77 3.36
C VAL A 226 8.62 -5.49 4.19
N VAL A 227 7.46 -4.85 4.22
CA VAL A 227 7.19 -3.68 5.07
C VAL A 227 5.98 -3.91 5.95
N GLY A 228 5.93 -3.19 7.07
CA GLY A 228 4.84 -3.34 8.02
C GLY A 228 5.02 -2.49 9.27
N SER A 229 4.60 -3.01 10.43
CA SER A 229 4.71 -2.32 11.70
C SER A 229 4.95 -3.24 12.89
N LEU A 230 5.42 -2.64 13.99
CA LEU A 230 5.46 -3.21 15.34
C LEU A 230 4.47 -2.45 16.22
N LEU A 231 3.66 -3.16 16.98
CA LEU A 231 2.83 -2.64 18.05
C LEU A 231 3.41 -3.11 19.39
N PRO A 232 3.94 -2.21 20.25
CA PRO A 232 4.48 -2.56 21.54
C PRO A 232 3.43 -3.19 22.48
N PRO A 233 3.81 -4.02 23.46
CA PRO A 233 2.89 -4.58 24.44
C PRO A 233 2.16 -3.47 25.21
N GLY A 234 0.83 -3.53 25.29
CA GLY A 234 -0.01 -2.53 25.96
C GLY A 234 -0.01 -1.15 25.33
N GLY A 235 0.72 -0.95 24.23
CA GLY A 235 0.79 0.32 23.51
C GLY A 235 -0.26 0.43 22.41
N THR A 236 -0.50 1.68 21.96
CA THR A 236 -1.34 2.00 20.80
C THR A 236 -0.54 2.58 19.65
N SER A 237 0.68 3.06 19.92
CA SER A 237 1.57 3.67 18.92
C SER A 237 2.38 2.60 18.21
N ARG A 238 2.30 2.58 16.88
CA ARG A 238 3.03 1.64 16.03
C ARG A 238 4.35 2.25 15.57
N THR A 239 5.34 1.39 15.34
CA THR A 239 6.62 1.75 14.71
C THR A 239 6.68 1.11 13.32
N PRO A 240 6.95 1.88 12.25
CA PRO A 240 7.09 1.33 10.91
C PRO A 240 8.34 0.45 10.82
N LEU A 241 8.20 -0.69 10.18
CA LEU A 241 9.23 -1.71 10.04
C LEU A 241 9.46 -2.09 8.58
N SER A 242 10.66 -2.55 8.30
CA SER A 242 10.98 -3.35 7.13
C SER A 242 11.72 -4.63 7.52
N TRP A 243 11.65 -5.62 6.65
CA TRP A 243 12.42 -6.86 6.76
C TRP A 243 13.03 -7.16 5.40
N PHE A 244 14.32 -7.49 5.39
CA PHE A 244 15.01 -7.97 4.20
C PHE A 244 15.37 -9.44 4.36
N SER A 245 15.26 -10.20 3.28
CA SER A 245 15.71 -11.58 3.17
C SER A 245 16.25 -11.86 1.79
N ALA A 246 17.43 -12.48 1.69
CA ALA A 246 18.00 -12.90 0.42
C ALA A 246 17.33 -14.18 -0.13
N ASP A 247 16.76 -15.02 0.74
CA ASP A 247 16.27 -16.36 0.42
C ASP A 247 14.81 -16.62 0.83
N GLY A 248 14.14 -15.63 1.44
CA GLY A 248 12.79 -15.76 1.99
C GLY A 248 12.70 -16.61 3.26
N ARG A 249 13.84 -16.98 3.87
CA ARG A 249 13.94 -17.86 5.06
C ARG A 249 14.51 -17.15 6.26
N VAL A 250 15.63 -16.48 6.08
CA VAL A 250 16.31 -15.71 7.12
C VAL A 250 16.01 -14.23 6.90
N TRP A 251 15.57 -13.55 7.95
CA TRP A 251 15.10 -12.18 7.87
C TRP A 251 15.91 -11.25 8.76
N ARG A 252 16.14 -10.04 8.31
CA ARG A 252 16.74 -8.95 9.07
C ARG A 252 15.72 -7.82 9.22
N ARG A 253 15.33 -7.52 10.45
CA ARG A 253 14.37 -6.46 10.81
C ARG A 253 15.08 -5.12 10.97
N VAL A 254 14.48 -4.07 10.42
CA VAL A 254 14.94 -2.68 10.55
C VAL A 254 13.73 -1.78 10.82
N ALA A 255 13.84 -0.91 11.82
CA ALA A 255 12.85 0.16 12.04
C ALA A 255 13.10 1.30 11.04
N LEU A 256 12.04 1.82 10.45
CA LEU A 256 12.13 2.99 9.57
C LEU A 256 12.13 4.26 10.41
N PRO A 257 12.91 5.30 10.01
CA PRO A 257 13.01 6.54 10.78
C PRO A 257 11.67 7.29 10.79
N MET A 258 11.24 7.71 11.98
CA MET A 258 10.04 8.51 12.19
C MET A 258 10.26 9.53 13.31
N PRO A 259 9.48 10.64 13.37
CA PRO A 259 9.58 11.59 14.47
C PRO A 259 9.22 10.93 15.81
N ALA A 260 9.95 11.32 16.86
CA ALA A 260 9.67 10.84 18.20
C ALA A 260 8.24 11.22 18.64
N GLY A 261 7.60 10.32 19.39
CA GLY A 261 6.24 10.54 19.90
C GLY A 261 5.13 10.39 18.87
N THR A 262 5.45 10.00 17.63
CA THR A 262 4.42 9.69 16.61
C THR A 262 4.14 8.19 16.53
N SER A 263 3.02 7.84 15.92
CA SER A 263 2.64 6.47 15.55
C SER A 263 2.67 6.33 14.04
N GLY A 264 3.11 5.19 13.51
CA GLY A 264 3.12 4.99 12.06
C GLY A 264 3.31 3.54 11.64
N ALA A 265 3.11 3.30 10.36
CA ALA A 265 3.32 2.02 9.69
C ALA A 265 3.93 2.26 8.30
N ALA A 266 4.66 1.30 7.77
CA ALA A 266 5.02 1.25 6.36
C ALA A 266 4.06 0.26 5.68
N GLU A 267 3.23 0.73 4.76
CA GLU A 267 2.10 -0.06 4.26
C GLU A 267 2.27 -0.54 2.83
N ARG A 268 3.06 0.19 2.02
CA ARG A 268 3.39 -0.22 0.64
C ARG A 268 4.86 -0.03 0.36
N VAL A 269 5.38 -0.88 -0.51
CA VAL A 269 6.77 -0.84 -0.97
C VAL A 269 6.87 -1.22 -2.44
N VAL A 270 7.69 -0.50 -3.18
CA VAL A 270 8.01 -0.81 -4.58
C VAL A 270 9.50 -0.68 -4.84
N PRO A 271 10.08 -1.49 -5.73
CA PRO A 271 11.38 -1.17 -6.31
C PRO A 271 11.26 0.10 -7.15
N ALA A 272 12.26 0.97 -7.07
CA ALA A 272 12.33 2.21 -7.84
C ALA A 272 13.80 2.53 -8.16
N ASP A 273 14.02 3.43 -9.15
CA ASP A 273 15.35 3.91 -9.48
C ASP A 273 15.98 4.59 -8.25
N GLY A 274 17.22 4.22 -7.93
CA GLY A 274 17.93 4.69 -6.74
C GLY A 274 17.44 4.10 -5.40
N GLY A 275 16.90 2.88 -5.44
CA GLY A 275 16.51 2.06 -4.29
C GLY A 275 15.01 1.99 -4.00
N PRO A 276 14.59 1.00 -3.22
CA PRO A 276 13.18 0.76 -2.91
C PRO A 276 12.57 1.96 -2.18
N VAL A 277 11.29 2.20 -2.46
CA VAL A 277 10.51 3.25 -1.80
C VAL A 277 9.36 2.62 -1.02
N ALA A 278 9.24 3.00 0.25
CA ALA A 278 8.11 2.64 1.11
C ALA A 278 7.29 3.88 1.46
N VAL A 279 5.98 3.69 1.60
CA VAL A 279 5.02 4.73 1.98
C VAL A 279 4.09 4.21 3.06
N GLY A 280 3.71 5.08 3.99
CA GLY A 280 2.73 4.74 5.02
C GLY A 280 2.37 5.92 5.92
N PRO A 281 1.29 5.82 6.72
CA PRO A 281 0.88 6.88 7.63
C PRO A 281 1.87 7.03 8.79
N VAL A 282 2.19 8.29 9.16
CA VAL A 282 2.97 8.66 10.34
C VAL A 282 2.41 9.95 10.92
N GLY A 283 1.83 9.88 12.10
CA GLY A 283 1.13 11.01 12.70
C GLY A 283 -0.06 11.43 11.84
N ASP A 284 -0.06 12.68 11.42
CA ASP A 284 -1.11 13.31 10.60
C ASP A 284 -0.79 13.37 9.10
N ARG A 285 0.28 12.71 8.64
CA ARG A 285 0.72 12.73 7.24
C ARG A 285 1.15 11.35 6.76
N PHE A 286 1.24 11.19 5.45
CA PHE A 286 1.89 10.04 4.83
C PHE A 286 3.38 10.31 4.70
N ALA A 287 4.19 9.42 5.27
CA ALA A 287 5.65 9.47 5.19
C ALA A 287 6.16 8.64 4.01
N VAL A 288 7.28 9.07 3.47
CA VAL A 288 7.99 8.40 2.38
C VAL A 288 9.40 8.07 2.82
N TRP A 289 9.77 6.81 2.67
CA TRP A 289 11.11 6.33 2.96
C TRP A 289 11.74 5.76 1.70
N ARG A 290 13.02 6.05 1.51
CA ARG A 290 13.83 5.46 0.46
C ARG A 290 14.90 4.58 1.09
N GLY A 291 14.99 3.35 0.62
CA GLY A 291 16.07 2.43 0.94
C GLY A 291 17.32 2.72 0.08
N CYS A 292 18.47 2.21 0.48
CA CYS A 292 19.66 2.19 -0.36
C CYS A 292 19.59 1.03 -1.37
N ASP A 293 20.28 1.16 -2.52
CA ASP A 293 20.34 0.13 -3.56
C ASP A 293 20.91 -1.20 -3.04
N ASP A 294 21.82 -1.14 -2.05
CA ASP A 294 22.53 -2.29 -1.47
C ASP A 294 22.08 -2.67 -0.06
N CYS A 295 20.90 -2.23 0.40
CA CYS A 295 20.42 -2.47 1.77
C CYS A 295 20.28 -3.94 2.16
N GLY A 296 20.51 -4.85 1.23
CA GLY A 296 20.49 -6.30 1.44
C GLY A 296 21.85 -6.99 1.29
N SER A 297 22.90 -6.27 0.89
CA SER A 297 24.20 -6.91 0.68
C SER A 297 24.93 -7.17 2.01
N PRO A 298 25.44 -8.38 2.26
CA PRO A 298 26.22 -8.71 3.46
C PRO A 298 27.52 -7.92 3.60
N SER A 299 27.97 -7.24 2.54
CA SER A 299 29.23 -6.51 2.47
C SER A 299 29.19 -5.12 3.12
N ALA A 300 28.02 -4.61 3.53
CA ALA A 300 27.92 -3.38 4.30
C ALA A 300 28.27 -3.64 5.77
N GLY A 301 29.55 -4.00 6.03
CA GLY A 301 30.11 -4.12 7.37
C GLY A 301 30.24 -2.77 8.04
N SER A 302 29.18 -2.29 8.66
CA SER A 302 29.23 -1.24 9.68
C SER A 302 28.08 -1.45 10.66
N ALA A 303 28.46 -1.83 11.87
CA ALA A 303 27.58 -1.87 13.02
C ALA A 303 27.17 -0.43 13.37
N GLY A 304 25.94 -0.07 13.09
CA GLY A 304 25.40 1.19 13.56
C GLY A 304 24.27 1.72 12.68
N ALA A 305 23.10 1.87 13.26
CA ALA A 305 21.95 2.62 12.81
C ALA A 305 20.96 1.85 11.92
N ALA A 306 19.78 2.40 11.81
CA ALA A 306 18.74 2.16 10.82
C ALA A 306 19.30 2.23 9.38
N GLN A 307 20.32 1.43 9.10
CA GLN A 307 21.17 1.54 7.95
C GLN A 307 20.44 1.06 6.74
N GLY A 308 20.22 1.99 5.87
CA GLY A 308 19.66 1.80 4.59
C GLY A 308 18.34 2.52 4.32
N TRP A 309 17.61 3.02 5.31
CA TRP A 309 16.41 3.79 5.11
C TRP A 309 16.56 5.24 5.56
N ARG A 310 16.16 6.18 4.69
CA ARG A 310 16.04 7.60 5.04
C ARG A 310 14.61 8.06 4.74
N ARG A 311 14.05 8.86 5.60
CA ARG A 311 12.82 9.58 5.32
C ARG A 311 13.14 10.69 4.31
N VAL A 312 12.48 10.66 3.15
CA VAL A 312 12.78 11.59 2.05
C VAL A 312 11.71 12.65 1.88
N GLY A 313 10.50 12.42 2.40
CA GLY A 313 9.40 13.34 2.24
C GLY A 313 8.19 12.96 3.08
N GLY A 314 7.10 13.67 2.82
CA GLY A 314 5.77 13.40 3.34
C GLY A 314 4.74 14.23 2.59
N PHE A 315 3.52 13.73 2.49
CA PHE A 315 2.45 14.35 1.71
C PHE A 315 1.08 14.08 2.32
N GLY A 316 0.09 14.77 1.79
CA GLY A 316 -1.30 14.57 2.17
C GLY A 316 -1.58 14.81 3.64
N SER A 317 -2.78 14.53 4.06
CA SER A 317 -3.20 14.50 5.46
C SER A 317 -3.68 13.10 5.79
N ALA A 318 -3.14 12.53 6.86
CA ALA A 318 -3.71 11.37 7.50
C ALA A 318 -4.82 11.87 8.42
N GLY A 319 -6.08 11.56 8.11
CA GLY A 319 -7.22 11.99 8.91
C GLY A 319 -7.21 11.35 10.32
N PRO A 320 -8.03 11.84 11.24
CA PRO A 320 -8.13 11.27 12.59
C PRO A 320 -8.73 9.87 12.65
N GLY A 321 -9.06 9.28 11.50
CA GLY A 321 -9.57 7.92 11.34
C GLY A 321 -8.48 6.92 10.98
N VAL A 322 -8.88 5.84 10.34
CA VAL A 322 -7.97 4.82 9.80
C VAL A 322 -7.44 5.32 8.47
N SER A 323 -6.26 5.95 8.49
CA SER A 323 -5.56 6.32 7.27
C SER A 323 -4.82 5.12 6.69
N SER A 324 -4.83 4.99 5.37
CA SER A 324 -4.20 3.88 4.66
C SER A 324 -3.43 4.34 3.43
N VAL A 325 -2.44 3.54 3.03
CA VAL A 325 -1.89 3.56 1.68
C VAL A 325 -2.39 2.30 0.97
N ASP A 326 -3.25 2.44 -0.02
CA ASP A 326 -3.90 1.30 -0.67
C ASP A 326 -3.09 0.75 -1.84
N ALA A 327 -2.36 1.63 -2.56
CA ALA A 327 -1.48 1.25 -3.65
C ALA A 327 -0.24 2.15 -3.73
N LEU A 328 0.84 1.60 -4.25
CA LEU A 328 2.06 2.31 -4.63
C LEU A 328 2.61 1.67 -5.90
N ALA A 329 2.93 2.47 -6.89
CA ALA A 329 3.48 2.04 -8.17
C ALA A 329 4.65 2.93 -8.58
N ALA A 330 5.61 2.37 -9.33
CA ALA A 330 6.80 3.07 -9.84
C ALA A 330 7.06 2.75 -11.31
N SER A 331 7.45 3.75 -12.09
CA SER A 331 7.96 3.60 -13.47
C SER A 331 8.72 4.86 -13.88
N GLY A 332 9.91 4.71 -14.50
CA GLY A 332 10.66 5.82 -15.09
C GLY A 332 10.94 6.98 -14.13
N GLY A 333 11.36 6.68 -12.90
CA GLY A 333 11.64 7.68 -11.84
C GLY A 333 10.38 8.28 -11.19
N ARG A 334 9.18 7.94 -11.68
CA ARG A 334 7.90 8.40 -11.14
C ARG A 334 7.36 7.43 -10.11
N LEU A 335 6.77 7.99 -9.05
CA LEU A 335 6.01 7.23 -8.05
C LEU A 335 4.55 7.70 -8.07
N VAL A 336 3.63 6.77 -7.89
CA VAL A 336 2.20 7.06 -7.77
C VAL A 336 1.65 6.30 -6.59
N ALA A 337 0.94 6.99 -5.71
CA ALA A 337 0.37 6.40 -4.50
C ALA A 337 -1.14 6.66 -4.43
N VAL A 338 -1.87 5.69 -3.89
CA VAL A 338 -3.25 5.85 -3.47
C VAL A 338 -3.30 5.83 -1.95
N THR A 339 -3.97 6.83 -1.38
CA THR A 339 -4.15 6.93 0.07
C THR A 339 -5.62 7.07 0.42
N GLY A 340 -6.00 6.53 1.58
CA GLY A 340 -7.28 6.77 2.24
C GLY A 340 -7.10 7.67 3.46
N ASP A 341 -8.03 8.61 3.68
CA ASP A 341 -8.03 9.53 4.82
C ASP A 341 -9.19 9.28 5.79
N GLY A 342 -9.91 8.17 5.62
CA GLY A 342 -11.12 7.81 6.35
C GLY A 342 -12.41 8.36 5.74
N ALA A 343 -12.32 9.29 4.77
CA ALA A 343 -13.45 9.84 4.04
C ALA A 343 -13.38 9.53 2.54
N GLN A 344 -12.22 9.75 1.93
CA GLN A 344 -12.00 9.60 0.50
C GLN A 344 -10.64 8.97 0.20
N ARG A 345 -10.58 8.26 -0.91
CA ARG A 345 -9.33 7.83 -1.51
C ARG A 345 -8.81 8.90 -2.45
N ARG A 346 -7.50 9.14 -2.38
CA ARG A 346 -6.81 10.18 -3.15
C ARG A 346 -5.64 9.58 -3.92
N LEU A 347 -5.37 10.12 -5.09
CA LEU A 347 -4.24 9.75 -5.94
C LEU A 347 -3.17 10.83 -5.86
N TRP A 348 -1.92 10.42 -5.75
CA TRP A 348 -0.76 11.29 -5.61
C TRP A 348 0.34 10.86 -6.56
N MET A 349 1.12 11.82 -7.05
CA MET A 349 2.27 11.57 -7.94
C MET A 349 3.51 12.32 -7.44
N SER A 350 4.65 11.65 -7.48
CA SER A 350 5.98 12.22 -7.27
C SER A 350 6.82 12.00 -8.52
N ARG A 351 7.68 12.97 -8.85
CA ARG A 351 8.62 12.94 -9.98
C ARG A 351 10.08 13.04 -9.54
N ASP A 352 10.32 13.17 -8.25
CA ASP A 352 11.61 13.41 -7.62
C ASP A 352 11.97 12.31 -6.60
N GLY A 353 11.48 11.11 -6.87
CA GLY A 353 11.78 9.93 -6.05
C GLY A 353 11.14 9.96 -4.67
N GLY A 354 10.03 10.67 -4.50
CA GLY A 354 9.25 10.71 -3.27
C GLY A 354 9.55 11.91 -2.37
N ALA A 355 10.39 12.87 -2.81
CA ALA A 355 10.70 14.05 -2.01
C ALA A 355 9.51 15.03 -1.98
N SER A 356 8.84 15.22 -3.10
CA SER A 356 7.61 16.01 -3.20
C SER A 356 6.50 15.25 -3.92
N TRP A 357 5.24 15.60 -3.62
CA TRP A 357 4.07 14.92 -4.16
C TRP A 357 3.00 15.92 -4.57
N LEU A 358 2.40 15.67 -5.72
CA LEU A 358 1.31 16.44 -6.28
C LEU A 358 0.01 15.62 -6.20
N PRO A 359 -1.10 16.22 -5.79
CA PRO A 359 -2.40 15.55 -5.92
C PRO A 359 -2.71 15.31 -7.40
N VAL A 360 -3.31 14.17 -7.70
CA VAL A 360 -3.79 13.82 -9.05
C VAL A 360 -5.31 13.78 -9.01
N ILE A 361 -5.95 14.50 -9.92
CA ILE A 361 -7.41 14.48 -10.02
C ILE A 361 -7.84 13.14 -10.59
N THR A 362 -8.60 12.38 -9.81
CA THR A 362 -9.17 11.09 -10.22
C THR A 362 -10.34 11.26 -11.18
N PRO A 363 -10.63 10.28 -12.05
CA PRO A 363 -11.76 10.36 -12.98
C PRO A 363 -13.12 10.42 -12.28
N VAL A 364 -13.21 9.83 -11.11
CA VAL A 364 -14.41 9.82 -10.24
C VAL A 364 -13.97 9.92 -8.78
N PRO A 365 -14.77 10.49 -7.89
CA PRO A 365 -14.54 10.41 -6.46
C PRO A 365 -14.72 8.98 -5.97
N VAL A 366 -13.84 8.52 -5.07
CA VAL A 366 -13.91 7.19 -4.47
C VAL A 366 -13.95 7.33 -2.95
N PRO A 367 -15.00 6.87 -2.27
CA PRO A 367 -15.09 6.92 -0.82
C PRO A 367 -14.02 6.01 -0.18
N ASP A 368 -13.61 6.34 1.03
CA ASP A 368 -12.72 5.51 1.82
C ASP A 368 -13.53 4.71 2.84
N GLY A 369 -13.90 3.50 2.48
CA GLY A 369 -14.68 2.59 3.33
C GLY A 369 -15.59 1.67 2.53
N GLY A 370 -16.24 0.74 3.22
CA GLY A 370 -17.09 -0.28 2.62
C GLY A 370 -16.36 -1.13 1.58
N ASP A 371 -17.05 -1.43 0.49
CA ASP A 371 -16.50 -2.21 -0.64
C ASP A 371 -15.82 -1.33 -1.70
N ALA A 372 -15.58 -0.05 -1.41
CA ALA A 372 -14.90 0.83 -2.35
C ALA A 372 -13.41 0.50 -2.46
N ALA A 373 -12.83 0.72 -3.63
CA ALA A 373 -11.40 0.48 -3.91
C ALA A 373 -10.87 1.49 -4.93
N LEU A 374 -9.62 1.88 -4.77
CA LEU A 374 -8.86 2.64 -5.76
C LEU A 374 -7.47 2.03 -5.84
N THR A 375 -7.04 1.71 -7.05
CA THR A 375 -5.68 1.18 -7.28
C THR A 375 -5.11 1.72 -8.57
N VAL A 376 -3.80 1.65 -8.74
CA VAL A 376 -3.10 2.24 -9.88
C VAL A 376 -1.91 1.39 -10.30
N ALA A 377 -1.69 1.31 -11.59
CA ALA A 377 -0.40 0.93 -12.17
C ALA A 377 0.07 2.04 -13.11
N VAL A 378 1.38 2.17 -13.25
CA VAL A 378 2.00 3.28 -13.97
C VAL A 378 2.87 2.77 -15.12
N ARG A 379 2.89 3.55 -16.20
CA ARG A 379 3.83 3.47 -17.30
C ARG A 379 4.35 4.88 -17.60
N ASP A 380 5.43 5.00 -18.36
CA ASP A 380 6.09 6.29 -18.62
C ASP A 380 5.17 7.35 -19.25
N ASP A 381 4.17 6.93 -20.01
CA ASP A 381 3.24 7.82 -20.73
C ASP A 381 1.87 7.94 -20.07
N GLY A 382 1.59 7.19 -18.97
CA GLY A 382 0.27 7.25 -18.36
C GLY A 382 0.04 6.35 -17.16
N LEU A 383 -1.17 6.45 -16.65
CA LEU A 383 -1.68 5.75 -15.48
C LEU A 383 -2.86 4.87 -15.88
N LEU A 384 -2.88 3.62 -15.44
CA LEU A 384 -4.09 2.82 -15.41
C LEU A 384 -4.66 2.87 -14.00
N VAL A 385 -5.82 3.48 -13.86
CA VAL A 385 -6.54 3.57 -12.58
C VAL A 385 -7.75 2.67 -12.63
N VAL A 386 -7.92 1.90 -11.57
CA VAL A 386 -9.13 1.12 -11.30
C VAL A 386 -9.81 1.71 -10.08
N ALA A 387 -11.09 2.06 -10.22
CA ALA A 387 -11.89 2.64 -9.15
C ALA A 387 -13.22 1.90 -9.00
N ASP A 388 -13.55 1.56 -7.78
CA ASP A 388 -14.84 1.02 -7.34
C ASP A 388 -15.40 1.91 -6.23
N ASP A 389 -16.56 2.49 -6.43
CA ASP A 389 -17.24 3.35 -5.45
C ASP A 389 -18.22 2.58 -4.55
N GLY A 390 -18.18 1.23 -4.64
CA GLY A 390 -19.11 0.32 -3.97
C GLY A 390 -20.39 0.04 -4.78
N LYS A 391 -20.68 0.86 -5.81
CA LYS A 391 -21.83 0.70 -6.70
C LYS A 391 -21.43 0.41 -8.14
N THR A 392 -20.40 1.10 -8.61
CA THR A 392 -19.83 0.94 -9.95
C THR A 392 -18.33 0.73 -9.86
N SER A 393 -17.82 -0.14 -10.72
CA SER A 393 -16.39 -0.43 -10.80
C SER A 393 -15.93 -0.28 -12.25
N ARG A 394 -14.92 0.55 -12.48
CA ARG A 394 -14.42 0.89 -13.82
C ARG A 394 -12.91 1.07 -13.82
N ALA A 395 -12.34 0.95 -15.00
CA ALA A 395 -10.94 1.27 -15.26
C ALA A 395 -10.84 2.50 -16.18
N TRP A 396 -9.78 3.28 -16.02
CA TRP A 396 -9.47 4.44 -16.86
C TRP A 396 -7.98 4.46 -17.18
N TRP A 397 -7.70 4.82 -18.41
CA TRP A 397 -6.37 5.23 -18.84
C TRP A 397 -6.25 6.74 -18.74
N GLY A 398 -5.27 7.22 -18.01
CA GLY A 398 -4.95 8.64 -17.88
C GLY A 398 -3.65 8.94 -18.59
N ALA A 399 -3.73 9.56 -19.78
CA ALA A 399 -2.54 10.04 -20.47
C ALA A 399 -1.93 11.23 -19.72
N LEU A 400 -0.61 11.18 -19.51
CA LEU A 400 0.14 12.27 -18.92
C LEU A 400 0.64 13.23 -20.00
N SER A 401 0.48 14.53 -19.78
CA SER A 401 1.03 15.55 -20.67
C SER A 401 2.57 15.52 -20.69
N ALA A 402 3.19 16.16 -21.68
CA ALA A 402 4.66 16.26 -21.75
C ALA A 402 5.26 16.97 -20.51
N VAL A 403 4.51 17.89 -19.88
CA VAL A 403 4.88 18.57 -18.64
C VAL A 403 4.71 17.64 -17.42
N ASP A 404 3.85 16.64 -17.56
CA ASP A 404 3.57 15.66 -16.52
C ASP A 404 4.41 14.39 -16.62
N ARG A 405 5.16 14.26 -17.73
CA ARG A 405 6.07 13.13 -18.03
C ARG A 405 7.47 13.30 -17.47
#